data_24020207ded304282c540bf8b6d3b74a
#
_entry.id   24020207ded304282c540bf8b6d3b74a
#
_cell.length_a   1.000
_cell.length_b   1.000
_cell.length_c   1.000
_cell.angle_alpha   90.00
_cell.angle_beta   90.00
_cell.angle_gamma   90.00
#
_symmetry.space_group_name_H-M   'P 1'
#
loop_
_entity.id
_entity.type
_entity.pdbx_description
1 polymer ?
#
loop_
_entity_poly.entity_id
_entity_poly.type
_entity_poly.pdbx_seq_one_letter_code
_entity_poly.pdbx_strand_id
1 'polypeptide(L)'
;MLVIDAISEILKKEGVKYLSAFPTTSVIEAAAESGIKPIICRQERVGVGIADGYSRITGGNPPGVFAMQYGPGAENAYPGVATAYADAVPMLFLPLGHRRDRDRIFPHFNSVDSFSSVTKYVEQINDVSSVSDTMRRAFYRLKNGRPGPIMVEIPIDIADKEIDESAVSQYQKAITVRSSADEDAVMRVAKTILTSNTPLLYAGQGVIYSGASKELQELSELTNIPVATTMAGKGSIDERHPLSLGSSSTVMNGAVLHYMRTSDTIVAIGTSLTKHGMITTIPEGKNIIHVTNDPVDIGNYYQPNDALQGDAKLVLKQLIEACSDLLSTREAPESPEDQIREIKLEWSKSWEKKLTSKESPMTPYRVISEFMKATNPAENIVTHDSGSPRDQIMPFYESGGPGTYLGWGKSHGLGTGLGLNMGAKIASPEKFVVNFMGDAAFGMTGLDFETAARSGIPILTVVLNNSTMAIETSHMASSHELYNTRDLGGDYADMAKAMGGWSERVDNPEEIKDAFLRAKQATENGQAALLEFITSEEQDFSFRGILR
;
A
#
# COMPACT_ATOMS: atom_id res chain seq x y z
N MET A 1 18.28 -28.53 17.67
CA MET A 1 18.03 -27.88 16.36
C MET A 1 19.02 -26.74 16.17
N LEU A 2 19.20 -26.24 14.95
CA LEU A 2 20.00 -25.03 14.72
C LEU A 2 19.18 -23.77 15.06
N VAL A 3 19.86 -22.66 15.32
CA VAL A 3 19.20 -21.35 15.58
C VAL A 3 18.30 -20.96 14.41
N ILE A 4 18.75 -21.18 13.17
CA ILE A 4 17.96 -20.82 11.99
C ILE A 4 16.66 -21.63 11.89
N ASP A 5 16.67 -22.89 12.31
CA ASP A 5 15.48 -23.76 12.38
C ASP A 5 14.50 -23.24 13.46
N ALA A 6 15.06 -22.87 14.63
CA ALA A 6 14.27 -22.30 15.71
C ALA A 6 13.56 -20.99 15.29
N ILE A 7 14.26 -20.12 14.57
CA ILE A 7 13.66 -18.90 14.01
C ILE A 7 12.52 -19.26 13.05
N SER A 8 12.72 -20.22 12.15
CA SER A 8 11.71 -20.64 11.19
C SER A 8 10.47 -21.26 11.86
N GLU A 9 10.66 -22.07 12.89
CA GLU A 9 9.55 -22.60 13.70
C GLU A 9 8.80 -21.47 14.47
N ILE A 10 9.50 -20.45 14.95
CA ILE A 10 8.86 -19.26 15.55
C ILE A 10 8.05 -18.49 14.50
N LEU A 11 8.58 -18.28 13.28
CA LEU A 11 7.81 -17.67 12.19
C LEU A 11 6.52 -18.44 11.91
N LYS A 12 6.59 -19.77 11.87
CA LYS A 12 5.42 -20.64 11.69
C LYS A 12 4.42 -20.50 12.83
N LYS A 13 4.86 -20.46 14.09
CA LYS A 13 3.99 -20.20 15.25
C LYS A 13 3.29 -18.85 15.17
N GLU A 14 3.94 -17.83 14.60
CA GLU A 14 3.36 -16.51 14.34
C GLU A 14 2.37 -16.50 13.17
N GLY A 15 2.28 -17.60 12.41
CA GLY A 15 1.32 -17.79 11.33
C GLY A 15 1.88 -17.46 9.94
N VAL A 16 3.19 -17.26 9.81
CA VAL A 16 3.85 -17.03 8.53
C VAL A 16 3.70 -18.28 7.66
N LYS A 17 3.22 -18.10 6.43
CA LYS A 17 3.00 -19.17 5.44
C LYS A 17 3.90 -19.05 4.22
N TYR A 18 4.35 -17.84 3.93
CA TYR A 18 5.17 -17.50 2.78
C TYR A 18 6.33 -16.62 3.24
N LEU A 19 7.46 -16.78 2.58
CA LEU A 19 8.65 -15.99 2.77
C LEU A 19 9.19 -15.61 1.39
N SER A 20 9.25 -14.33 1.05
CA SER A 20 9.99 -13.91 -0.13
C SER A 20 11.48 -13.83 0.20
N ALA A 21 12.32 -14.19 -0.74
CA ALA A 21 13.75 -14.24 -0.51
C ALA A 21 14.55 -14.04 -1.80
N PHE A 22 15.79 -13.59 -1.65
CA PHE A 22 16.82 -13.76 -2.65
C PHE A 22 17.82 -14.83 -2.17
N PRO A 23 18.39 -15.69 -3.05
CA PRO A 23 19.30 -16.76 -2.67
C PRO A 23 20.51 -16.31 -1.83
N THR A 24 21.26 -17.29 -1.30
CA THR A 24 22.40 -17.11 -0.40
C THR A 24 22.01 -16.74 1.04
N THR A 25 20.94 -17.37 1.54
CA THR A 25 20.56 -17.31 2.96
C THR A 25 20.04 -18.65 3.44
N SER A 26 20.54 -19.12 4.58
CA SER A 26 20.10 -20.38 5.21
C SER A 26 18.65 -20.32 5.71
N VAL A 27 18.07 -19.13 5.81
CA VAL A 27 16.63 -18.94 6.13
C VAL A 27 15.71 -19.64 5.14
N ILE A 28 16.11 -19.75 3.86
CA ILE A 28 15.29 -20.37 2.80
C ILE A 28 15.05 -21.86 3.08
N GLU A 29 16.11 -22.62 3.36
CA GLU A 29 16.01 -24.06 3.64
C GLU A 29 15.25 -24.32 4.95
N ALA A 30 15.62 -23.63 6.03
CA ALA A 30 14.95 -23.76 7.31
C ALA A 30 13.44 -23.40 7.23
N ALA A 31 13.09 -22.37 6.45
CA ALA A 31 11.69 -22.02 6.22
C ALA A 31 10.95 -23.12 5.45
N ALA A 32 11.54 -23.65 4.40
CA ALA A 32 10.95 -24.73 3.61
C ALA A 32 10.74 -26.01 4.44
N GLU A 33 11.72 -26.42 5.24
CA GLU A 33 11.62 -27.55 6.16
C GLU A 33 10.54 -27.36 7.22
N SER A 34 10.35 -26.14 7.71
CA SER A 34 9.27 -25.79 8.63
C SER A 34 7.89 -25.71 7.95
N GLY A 35 7.81 -25.82 6.61
CA GLY A 35 6.58 -25.74 5.84
C GLY A 35 6.15 -24.32 5.47
N ILE A 36 7.04 -23.34 5.56
CA ILE A 36 6.86 -21.98 5.03
C ILE A 36 7.33 -21.97 3.58
N LYS A 37 6.45 -21.59 2.63
CA LYS A 37 6.77 -21.62 1.20
C LYS A 37 7.68 -20.45 0.80
N PRO A 38 8.94 -20.71 0.33
CA PRO A 38 9.80 -19.66 -0.18
C PRO A 38 9.34 -19.20 -1.57
N ILE A 39 9.41 -17.89 -1.80
CA ILE A 39 9.22 -17.24 -3.11
C ILE A 39 10.53 -16.55 -3.47
N ILE A 40 11.27 -17.14 -4.39
CA ILE A 40 12.59 -16.63 -4.77
C ILE A 40 12.44 -15.56 -5.85
N CYS A 41 12.82 -14.33 -5.52
CA CYS A 41 12.82 -13.18 -6.43
C CYS A 41 14.16 -13.09 -7.21
N ARG A 42 14.17 -12.24 -8.24
CA ARG A 42 15.37 -11.90 -9.01
C ARG A 42 16.08 -10.67 -8.47
N GLN A 43 15.36 -9.86 -7.69
CA GLN A 43 15.88 -8.64 -7.08
C GLN A 43 15.29 -8.48 -5.69
N GLU A 44 16.13 -8.19 -4.70
CA GLU A 44 15.72 -8.04 -3.29
C GLU A 44 14.67 -6.95 -3.11
N ARG A 45 14.78 -5.85 -3.82
CA ARG A 45 13.78 -4.77 -3.79
C ARG A 45 12.38 -5.27 -4.11
N VAL A 46 12.23 -6.14 -5.11
CA VAL A 46 10.94 -6.72 -5.49
C VAL A 46 10.51 -7.76 -4.45
N GLY A 47 11.45 -8.55 -3.92
CA GLY A 47 11.18 -9.48 -2.82
C GLY A 47 10.62 -8.79 -1.58
N VAL A 48 11.18 -7.63 -1.20
CA VAL A 48 10.61 -6.76 -0.16
C VAL A 48 9.19 -6.30 -0.55
N GLY A 49 8.98 -5.92 -1.82
CA GLY A 49 7.65 -5.54 -2.34
C GLY A 49 6.62 -6.66 -2.21
N ILE A 50 7.02 -7.93 -2.39
CA ILE A 50 6.13 -9.11 -2.18
C ILE A 50 5.71 -9.19 -0.71
N ALA A 51 6.64 -9.06 0.23
CA ALA A 51 6.34 -9.06 1.67
C ALA A 51 5.47 -7.84 2.07
N ASP A 52 5.73 -6.68 1.49
CA ASP A 52 4.96 -5.45 1.67
C ASP A 52 3.50 -5.64 1.21
N GLY A 53 3.29 -6.04 -0.05
CA GLY A 53 1.94 -6.26 -0.60
C GLY A 53 1.14 -7.29 0.18
N TYR A 54 1.80 -8.38 0.62
CA TYR A 54 1.18 -9.38 1.50
C TYR A 54 0.72 -8.74 2.83
N SER A 55 1.60 -7.96 3.46
CA SER A 55 1.29 -7.29 4.73
C SER A 55 0.17 -6.26 4.61
N ARG A 56 0.08 -5.53 3.50
CA ARG A 56 -1.01 -4.55 3.29
C ARG A 56 -2.38 -5.24 3.26
N ILE A 57 -2.47 -6.40 2.64
CA ILE A 57 -3.74 -7.17 2.58
C ILE A 57 -4.07 -7.83 3.92
N THR A 58 -3.07 -8.43 4.58
CA THR A 58 -3.30 -9.15 5.85
C THR A 58 -3.36 -8.23 7.07
N GLY A 59 -3.08 -6.93 6.90
CA GLY A 59 -2.89 -6.00 8.02
C GLY A 59 -1.70 -6.38 8.92
N GLY A 60 -0.74 -7.13 8.39
CA GLY A 60 0.42 -7.65 9.14
C GLY A 60 0.11 -8.82 10.08
N ASN A 61 -1.02 -9.47 9.92
CA ASN A 61 -1.39 -10.65 10.72
C ASN A 61 -1.94 -11.80 9.84
N PRO A 62 -1.07 -12.72 9.36
CA PRO A 62 0.38 -12.73 9.55
C PRO A 62 1.10 -11.67 8.73
N PRO A 63 2.33 -11.26 9.13
CA PRO A 63 3.13 -10.32 8.35
C PRO A 63 3.74 -10.98 7.12
N GLY A 64 4.04 -10.17 6.11
CA GLY A 64 4.97 -10.54 5.05
C GLY A 64 6.39 -10.59 5.62
N VAL A 65 7.16 -11.57 5.18
CA VAL A 65 8.53 -11.78 5.61
C VAL A 65 9.45 -11.80 4.39
N PHE A 66 10.57 -11.09 4.48
CA PHE A 66 11.62 -11.11 3.45
C PHE A 66 12.96 -11.50 4.06
N ALA A 67 13.70 -12.41 3.40
CA ALA A 67 15.04 -12.85 3.82
C ALA A 67 16.08 -12.63 2.71
N MET A 68 17.29 -12.22 3.10
CA MET A 68 18.39 -11.95 2.18
C MET A 68 19.75 -12.20 2.86
N GLN A 69 20.79 -12.25 2.04
CA GLN A 69 22.17 -12.29 2.54
C GLN A 69 22.61 -10.94 3.12
N TYR A 70 23.74 -10.94 3.83
CA TYR A 70 24.47 -9.74 4.25
C TYR A 70 25.05 -8.97 3.04
N GLY A 71 25.49 -7.73 3.26
CA GLY A 71 26.14 -6.91 2.24
C GLY A 71 25.18 -6.62 1.08
N PRO A 72 25.49 -7.07 -0.17
CA PRO A 72 24.76 -6.68 -1.36
C PRO A 72 23.26 -7.03 -1.31
N GLY A 73 22.87 -8.12 -0.63
CA GLY A 73 21.45 -8.43 -0.45
C GLY A 73 20.72 -7.39 0.40
N ALA A 74 21.34 -6.98 1.50
CA ALA A 74 20.81 -5.91 2.35
C ALA A 74 20.81 -4.56 1.62
N GLU A 75 21.89 -4.23 0.89
CA GLU A 75 22.00 -2.99 0.10
C GLU A 75 20.86 -2.88 -0.95
N ASN A 76 20.61 -3.95 -1.71
CA ASN A 76 19.56 -3.99 -2.73
C ASN A 76 18.14 -3.99 -2.15
N ALA A 77 17.95 -4.47 -0.91
CA ALA A 77 16.66 -4.45 -0.22
C ALA A 77 16.27 -3.05 0.29
N TYR A 78 17.26 -2.17 0.53
CA TYR A 78 17.05 -0.88 1.19
C TYR A 78 15.92 -0.02 0.57
N PRO A 79 15.84 0.19 -0.76
CA PRO A 79 14.77 0.97 -1.37
C PRO A 79 13.36 0.42 -1.09
N GLY A 80 13.21 -0.90 -1.08
CA GLY A 80 11.94 -1.56 -0.75
C GLY A 80 11.53 -1.33 0.71
N VAL A 81 12.48 -1.47 1.64
CA VAL A 81 12.24 -1.25 3.08
C VAL A 81 11.92 0.23 3.36
N ALA A 82 12.60 1.16 2.70
CA ALA A 82 12.31 2.59 2.81
C ALA A 82 10.88 2.92 2.34
N THR A 83 10.40 2.25 1.29
CA THR A 83 9.00 2.39 0.82
C THR A 83 8.02 1.86 1.86
N ALA A 84 8.25 0.68 2.41
CA ALA A 84 7.41 0.10 3.46
C ALA A 84 7.39 0.97 4.73
N TYR A 85 8.53 1.55 5.11
CA TYR A 85 8.63 2.47 6.27
C TYR A 85 7.85 3.76 6.05
N ALA A 86 8.00 4.39 4.89
CA ALA A 86 7.29 5.62 4.56
C ALA A 86 5.77 5.45 4.65
N ASP A 87 5.25 4.30 4.25
CA ASP A 87 3.82 3.96 4.28
C ASP A 87 3.39 3.18 5.53
N ALA A 88 4.27 3.04 6.52
CA ALA A 88 3.98 2.36 7.79
C ALA A 88 3.45 0.92 7.61
N VAL A 89 4.14 0.09 6.82
CA VAL A 89 3.75 -1.30 6.53
C VAL A 89 4.31 -2.27 7.57
N PRO A 90 3.48 -3.10 8.22
CA PRO A 90 3.92 -4.05 9.24
C PRO A 90 4.52 -5.31 8.59
N MET A 91 5.81 -5.31 8.30
CA MET A 91 6.54 -6.44 7.74
C MET A 91 7.81 -6.76 8.52
N LEU A 92 8.28 -7.99 8.43
CA LEU A 92 9.53 -8.46 9.02
C LEU A 92 10.55 -8.74 7.93
N PHE A 93 11.78 -8.30 8.12
CA PHE A 93 12.87 -8.73 7.25
C PHE A 93 14.09 -9.22 8.05
N LEU A 94 14.74 -10.24 7.48
CA LEU A 94 15.71 -11.09 8.13
C LEU A 94 16.99 -11.13 7.29
N PRO A 95 17.84 -10.10 7.33
CA PRO A 95 19.15 -10.22 6.73
C PRO A 95 20.00 -11.19 7.53
N LEU A 96 20.80 -12.02 6.84
CA LEU A 96 21.98 -12.56 7.48
C LEU A 96 22.92 -11.41 7.82
N GLY A 97 23.61 -11.50 8.94
CA GLY A 97 24.67 -10.57 9.32
C GLY A 97 26.06 -11.14 9.00
N HIS A 98 27.06 -10.30 8.92
CA HIS A 98 28.44 -10.75 8.97
C HIS A 98 28.72 -11.52 10.27
N ARG A 99 29.75 -12.37 10.26
CA ARG A 99 30.24 -12.98 11.51
C ARG A 99 30.54 -11.89 12.53
N ARG A 100 30.17 -12.08 13.80
CA ARG A 100 30.34 -11.08 14.87
C ARG A 100 31.81 -10.69 15.12
N ASP A 101 32.76 -11.61 14.83
CA ASP A 101 34.19 -11.33 14.87
C ASP A 101 34.69 -10.48 13.69
N ARG A 102 33.82 -10.25 12.69
CA ARG A 102 34.08 -9.42 11.51
C ARG A 102 33.06 -8.29 11.32
N ASP A 103 32.22 -8.08 12.30
CA ASP A 103 31.29 -6.94 12.31
C ASP A 103 32.08 -5.62 12.35
N ARG A 104 31.55 -4.62 11.65
CA ARG A 104 32.14 -3.26 11.54
C ARG A 104 33.54 -3.18 10.92
N ILE A 105 34.01 -4.22 10.24
CA ILE A 105 35.25 -4.15 9.45
C ILE A 105 34.97 -3.39 8.14
N PHE A 106 35.72 -2.31 7.90
CA PHE A 106 35.65 -1.60 6.63
C PHE A 106 36.13 -2.51 5.47
N PRO A 107 35.41 -2.59 4.34
CA PRO A 107 34.22 -1.83 3.91
C PRO A 107 32.88 -2.57 4.06
N HIS A 108 32.72 -3.44 5.05
CA HIS A 108 31.47 -4.20 5.21
C HIS A 108 30.26 -3.29 5.43
N PHE A 109 29.13 -3.60 4.75
CA PHE A 109 27.87 -2.94 4.96
C PHE A 109 27.29 -3.34 6.32
N ASN A 110 27.01 -2.36 7.17
CA ASN A 110 26.37 -2.59 8.47
C ASN A 110 24.85 -2.42 8.34
N SER A 111 24.13 -3.55 8.35
CA SER A 111 22.67 -3.54 8.21
C SER A 111 21.98 -2.85 9.38
N VAL A 112 22.43 -3.09 10.62
CA VAL A 112 21.81 -2.52 11.83
C VAL A 112 21.83 -1.00 11.79
N ASP A 113 23.00 -0.40 11.54
CA ASP A 113 23.15 1.04 11.48
C ASP A 113 22.38 1.64 10.29
N SER A 114 22.47 1.02 9.11
CA SER A 114 21.87 1.52 7.86
C SER A 114 20.35 1.48 7.90
N PHE A 115 19.74 0.40 8.38
CA PHE A 115 18.30 0.25 8.42
C PHE A 115 17.61 0.91 9.63
N SER A 116 18.37 1.37 10.64
CA SER A 116 17.80 2.03 11.81
C SER A 116 16.96 3.26 11.47
N SER A 117 17.27 3.96 10.36
CA SER A 117 16.55 5.14 9.89
C SER A 117 15.29 4.85 9.09
N VAL A 118 15.10 3.61 8.60
CA VAL A 118 13.99 3.20 7.73
C VAL A 118 13.22 2.01 8.29
N THR A 119 13.26 1.82 9.60
CA THR A 119 12.53 0.77 10.30
C THR A 119 11.93 1.29 11.59
N LYS A 120 10.87 0.63 12.04
CA LYS A 120 10.28 0.87 13.36
C LYS A 120 11.16 0.30 14.48
N TYR A 121 11.87 -0.77 14.18
CA TYR A 121 12.72 -1.47 15.13
C TYR A 121 13.77 -2.30 14.42
N VAL A 122 14.98 -2.30 14.98
CA VAL A 122 16.13 -3.07 14.53
C VAL A 122 16.73 -3.80 15.72
N GLU A 123 17.04 -5.09 15.55
CA GLU A 123 17.79 -5.85 16.55
C GLU A 123 18.68 -6.88 15.84
N GLN A 124 19.91 -7.08 16.36
CA GLN A 124 20.80 -8.16 15.96
C GLN A 124 20.79 -9.26 17.03
N ILE A 125 20.73 -10.51 16.62
CA ILE A 125 20.85 -11.66 17.52
C ILE A 125 22.31 -11.83 17.92
N ASN A 126 22.67 -11.44 19.14
CA ASN A 126 24.03 -11.46 19.62
C ASN A 126 24.44 -12.76 20.35
N ASP A 127 23.46 -13.51 20.83
CA ASP A 127 23.67 -14.76 21.55
C ASP A 127 22.54 -15.77 21.28
N VAL A 128 22.87 -17.06 21.28
CA VAL A 128 21.90 -18.15 21.06
C VAL A 128 20.76 -18.10 22.09
N SER A 129 21.06 -17.78 23.35
CA SER A 129 20.06 -17.70 24.42
C SER A 129 19.05 -16.55 24.21
N SER A 130 19.39 -15.56 23.39
CA SER A 130 18.53 -14.40 23.14
C SER A 130 17.53 -14.58 21.97
N VAL A 131 17.63 -15.65 21.19
CA VAL A 131 16.83 -15.87 19.96
C VAL A 131 15.33 -15.72 20.22
N SER A 132 14.78 -16.46 21.18
CA SER A 132 13.36 -16.44 21.50
C SER A 132 12.89 -15.06 21.97
N ASP A 133 13.70 -14.39 22.79
CA ASP A 133 13.40 -13.05 23.30
C ASP A 133 13.45 -11.98 22.23
N THR A 134 14.44 -12.03 21.33
CA THR A 134 14.56 -11.12 20.18
C THR A 134 13.37 -11.27 19.25
N MET A 135 13.00 -12.50 18.88
CA MET A 135 11.83 -12.76 18.02
C MET A 135 10.54 -12.30 18.71
N ARG A 136 10.38 -12.56 20.02
CA ARG A 136 9.23 -12.07 20.78
C ARG A 136 9.14 -10.54 20.73
N ARG A 137 10.21 -9.81 20.99
CA ARG A 137 10.23 -8.34 20.93
C ARG A 137 9.87 -7.85 19.52
N ALA A 138 10.44 -8.46 18.49
CA ALA A 138 10.18 -8.11 17.11
C ALA A 138 8.67 -8.24 16.79
N PHE A 139 8.05 -9.39 17.10
CA PHE A 139 6.63 -9.61 16.82
C PHE A 139 5.68 -8.75 17.66
N TYR A 140 6.01 -8.50 18.93
CA TYR A 140 5.21 -7.56 19.74
C TYR A 140 5.26 -6.14 19.18
N ARG A 141 6.42 -5.66 18.75
CA ARG A 141 6.56 -4.34 18.11
C ARG A 141 5.88 -4.28 16.74
N LEU A 142 5.91 -5.37 16.00
CA LEU A 142 5.26 -5.45 14.70
C LEU A 142 3.73 -5.33 14.82
N LYS A 143 3.13 -6.00 15.80
CA LYS A 143 1.67 -6.09 15.99
C LYS A 143 1.05 -4.93 16.79
N ASN A 144 1.85 -4.11 17.45
CA ASN A 144 1.35 -3.11 18.40
C ASN A 144 1.86 -1.70 18.09
N GLY A 145 1.02 -0.69 18.36
CA GLY A 145 1.27 0.71 18.04
C GLY A 145 1.22 0.99 16.54
N ARG A 146 1.84 2.10 16.12
CA ARG A 146 1.92 2.43 14.68
C ARG A 146 2.63 1.32 13.93
N PRO A 147 2.08 0.82 12.81
CA PRO A 147 2.74 -0.17 11.98
C PRO A 147 4.06 0.34 11.37
N GLY A 148 4.93 -0.60 11.01
CA GLY A 148 6.20 -0.30 10.35
C GLY A 148 7.06 -1.54 10.19
N PRO A 149 8.05 -1.53 9.29
CA PRO A 149 8.95 -2.65 9.08
C PRO A 149 9.86 -2.87 10.31
N ILE A 150 10.09 -4.14 10.60
CA ILE A 150 10.96 -4.62 11.68
C ILE A 150 12.12 -5.39 11.05
N MET A 151 13.34 -5.17 11.52
CA MET A 151 14.51 -5.93 11.14
C MET A 151 15.03 -6.78 12.31
N VAL A 152 15.31 -8.06 12.04
CA VAL A 152 16.11 -8.90 12.92
C VAL A 152 17.28 -9.45 12.11
N GLU A 153 18.49 -8.96 12.41
CA GLU A 153 19.70 -9.45 11.77
C GLU A 153 20.17 -10.75 12.44
N ILE A 154 20.51 -11.73 11.63
CA ILE A 154 20.95 -13.06 12.06
C ILE A 154 22.43 -13.21 11.66
N PRO A 155 23.42 -12.98 12.56
CA PRO A 155 24.82 -13.20 12.25
C PRO A 155 25.07 -14.64 11.83
N ILE A 156 25.83 -14.84 10.75
CA ILE A 156 26.05 -16.15 10.16
C ILE A 156 26.69 -17.17 11.13
N ASP A 157 27.54 -16.67 12.06
CA ASP A 157 28.13 -17.50 13.11
C ASP A 157 27.19 -17.86 14.25
N ILE A 158 26.01 -17.23 14.31
CA ILE A 158 24.91 -17.59 15.21
C ILE A 158 23.93 -18.54 14.52
N ALA A 159 23.62 -18.31 13.25
CA ALA A 159 22.64 -19.09 12.47
C ALA A 159 22.87 -20.60 12.56
N ASP A 160 24.15 -21.01 12.48
CA ASP A 160 24.58 -22.40 12.45
C ASP A 160 24.84 -23.02 13.84
N LYS A 161 24.59 -22.29 14.94
CA LYS A 161 24.75 -22.83 16.29
C LYS A 161 23.57 -23.65 16.73
N GLU A 162 23.84 -24.64 17.58
CA GLU A 162 22.81 -25.41 18.26
C GLU A 162 22.09 -24.58 19.33
N ILE A 163 20.77 -24.74 19.40
CA ILE A 163 19.88 -24.15 20.40
C ILE A 163 19.01 -25.23 21.01
N ASP A 164 18.69 -25.08 22.30
CA ASP A 164 17.77 -25.97 22.99
C ASP A 164 16.34 -25.82 22.42
N GLU A 165 15.66 -26.93 22.22
CA GLU A 165 14.29 -26.95 21.66
C GLU A 165 13.27 -26.23 22.55
N SER A 166 13.58 -26.01 23.82
CA SER A 166 12.77 -25.21 24.72
C SER A 166 12.59 -23.76 24.26
N ALA A 167 13.55 -23.21 23.53
CA ALA A 167 13.45 -21.88 22.93
C ALA A 167 12.24 -21.75 22.00
N VAL A 168 11.88 -22.82 21.29
CA VAL A 168 10.70 -22.89 20.43
C VAL A 168 9.47 -23.36 21.19
N SER A 169 9.59 -24.44 21.98
CA SER A 169 8.42 -25.04 22.66
C SER A 169 7.77 -24.09 23.65
N GLN A 170 8.53 -23.25 24.32
CA GLN A 170 8.05 -22.23 25.27
C GLN A 170 7.67 -20.91 24.61
N TYR A 171 8.02 -20.69 23.33
CA TYR A 171 7.64 -19.47 22.63
C TYR A 171 6.12 -19.36 22.50
N GLN A 172 5.59 -18.21 22.92
CA GLN A 172 4.18 -17.88 22.79
C GLN A 172 3.98 -16.81 21.71
N LYS A 173 2.97 -17.02 20.86
CA LYS A 173 2.57 -16.10 19.80
C LYS A 173 2.28 -14.71 20.37
N ALA A 174 2.84 -13.68 19.75
CA ALA A 174 2.60 -12.30 20.15
C ALA A 174 1.13 -11.91 19.99
N ILE A 175 0.58 -11.20 20.97
CA ILE A 175 -0.80 -10.70 20.97
C ILE A 175 -0.85 -9.25 20.44
N THR A 176 -2.01 -8.88 19.86
CA THR A 176 -2.31 -7.50 19.49
C THR A 176 -3.07 -6.83 20.65
N VAL A 177 -2.58 -5.69 21.10
CA VAL A 177 -3.21 -4.86 22.13
C VAL A 177 -3.86 -3.65 21.46
N ARG A 178 -5.13 -3.39 21.80
CA ARG A 178 -5.88 -2.23 21.31
C ARG A 178 -6.38 -1.41 22.48
N SER A 179 -6.37 -0.08 22.32
CA SER A 179 -6.88 0.87 23.30
C SER A 179 -8.05 1.67 22.74
N SER A 180 -9.03 1.98 23.59
CA SER A 180 -10.07 2.97 23.33
C SER A 180 -9.56 4.37 23.69
N ALA A 181 -10.30 5.40 23.23
CA ALA A 181 -10.03 6.79 23.58
C ALA A 181 -10.67 7.17 24.93
N ASP A 182 -10.25 8.32 25.46
CA ASP A 182 -10.86 8.95 26.64
C ASP A 182 -12.34 9.29 26.37
N GLU A 183 -13.23 8.88 27.27
CA GLU A 183 -14.69 9.01 27.10
C GLU A 183 -15.16 10.45 27.05
N ASP A 184 -14.58 11.36 27.87
CA ASP A 184 -14.92 12.78 27.86
C ASP A 184 -14.48 13.43 26.54
N ALA A 185 -13.32 13.04 26.01
CA ALA A 185 -12.86 13.51 24.71
C ALA A 185 -13.78 12.99 23.57
N VAL A 186 -14.19 11.75 23.60
CA VAL A 186 -15.14 11.17 22.64
C VAL A 186 -16.46 11.97 22.63
N MET A 187 -17.00 12.27 23.81
CA MET A 187 -18.24 13.04 23.93
C MET A 187 -18.10 14.48 23.41
N ARG A 188 -16.96 15.13 23.66
CA ARG A 188 -16.67 16.46 23.08
C ARG A 188 -16.62 16.41 21.56
N VAL A 189 -15.92 15.43 21.02
CA VAL A 189 -15.77 15.23 19.58
C VAL A 189 -17.13 14.92 18.93
N ALA A 190 -17.93 14.03 19.51
CA ALA A 190 -19.28 13.73 19.01
C ALA A 190 -20.16 14.98 18.95
N LYS A 191 -20.15 15.84 19.98
CA LYS A 191 -20.85 17.13 19.97
C LYS A 191 -20.33 18.04 18.86
N THR A 192 -19.01 18.15 18.69
CA THR A 192 -18.39 18.98 17.65
C THR A 192 -18.80 18.52 16.26
N ILE A 193 -18.70 17.22 15.98
CA ILE A 193 -19.10 16.63 14.68
C ILE A 193 -20.56 16.97 14.36
N LEU A 194 -21.46 16.77 15.32
CA LEU A 194 -22.88 16.96 15.13
C LEU A 194 -23.32 18.44 15.13
N THR A 195 -22.49 19.39 15.54
CA THR A 195 -22.77 20.85 15.49
C THR A 195 -22.02 21.56 14.37
N SER A 196 -21.12 20.88 13.67
CA SER A 196 -20.45 21.41 12.49
C SER A 196 -21.44 21.58 11.33
N ASN A 197 -21.25 22.61 10.49
CA ASN A 197 -22.13 22.85 9.36
C ASN A 197 -21.80 21.94 8.17
N THR A 198 -20.51 21.70 7.94
CA THR A 198 -20.01 20.91 6.81
C THR A 198 -18.87 19.98 7.24
N PRO A 199 -19.15 19.00 8.13
CA PRO A 199 -18.13 18.06 8.59
C PRO A 199 -17.71 17.08 7.48
N LEU A 200 -16.47 16.58 7.56
CA LEU A 200 -15.90 15.60 6.64
C LEU A 200 -15.16 14.53 7.43
N LEU A 201 -15.46 13.25 7.19
CA LEU A 201 -14.64 12.13 7.65
C LEU A 201 -13.50 11.91 6.66
N TYR A 202 -12.25 11.96 7.11
CA TYR A 202 -11.06 11.79 6.29
C TYR A 202 -10.28 10.55 6.74
N ALA A 203 -10.53 9.41 6.06
CA ALA A 203 -10.04 8.11 6.46
C ALA A 203 -8.67 7.77 5.86
N GLY A 204 -7.75 7.34 6.70
CA GLY A 204 -6.43 6.85 6.31
C GLY A 204 -6.29 5.33 6.40
N GLN A 205 -5.08 4.84 6.14
CA GLN A 205 -4.72 3.41 6.14
C GLN A 205 -5.01 2.71 7.49
N GLY A 206 -4.95 3.45 8.60
CA GLY A 206 -5.24 2.90 9.94
C GLY A 206 -6.66 2.34 10.07
N VAL A 207 -7.63 2.86 9.30
CA VAL A 207 -8.99 2.30 9.23
C VAL A 207 -8.97 0.89 8.64
N ILE A 208 -8.19 0.67 7.57
CA ILE A 208 -8.03 -0.65 6.93
C ILE A 208 -7.32 -1.61 7.90
N TYR A 209 -6.19 -1.22 8.47
CA TYR A 209 -5.39 -2.08 9.35
C TYR A 209 -6.08 -2.45 10.66
N SER A 210 -6.94 -1.58 11.21
CA SER A 210 -7.76 -1.90 12.38
C SER A 210 -8.99 -2.74 12.06
N GLY A 211 -9.33 -2.91 10.76
CA GLY A 211 -10.57 -3.55 10.31
C GLY A 211 -11.81 -2.74 10.67
N ALA A 212 -11.74 -1.42 10.56
CA ALA A 212 -12.75 -0.46 11.02
C ALA A 212 -13.65 0.09 9.90
N SER A 213 -13.59 -0.48 8.70
CA SER A 213 -14.34 0.00 7.53
C SER A 213 -15.86 -0.02 7.73
N LYS A 214 -16.36 -1.06 8.42
CA LYS A 214 -17.79 -1.17 8.75
C LYS A 214 -18.22 -0.04 9.71
N GLU A 215 -17.43 0.18 10.75
CA GLU A 215 -17.69 1.22 11.73
C GLU A 215 -17.55 2.63 11.13
N LEU A 216 -16.63 2.83 10.17
CA LEU A 216 -16.53 4.09 9.41
C LEU A 216 -17.80 4.36 8.59
N GLN A 217 -18.30 3.36 7.88
CA GLN A 217 -19.53 3.47 7.11
C GLN A 217 -20.73 3.71 8.02
N GLU A 218 -20.86 2.98 9.12
CA GLU A 218 -21.93 3.13 10.10
C GLU A 218 -21.96 4.54 10.71
N LEU A 219 -20.80 5.11 11.09
CA LEU A 219 -20.73 6.49 11.56
C LEU A 219 -21.15 7.48 10.49
N SER A 220 -20.70 7.29 9.24
CA SER A 220 -21.07 8.13 8.10
C SER A 220 -22.58 8.13 7.84
N GLU A 221 -23.20 6.93 7.81
CA GLU A 221 -24.64 6.76 7.60
C GLU A 221 -25.47 7.34 8.76
N LEU A 222 -25.05 7.10 10.02
CA LEU A 222 -25.72 7.61 11.22
C LEU A 222 -25.76 9.15 11.25
N THR A 223 -24.69 9.79 10.79
CA THR A 223 -24.50 11.23 10.89
C THR A 223 -24.71 11.98 9.57
N ASN A 224 -24.94 11.29 8.45
CA ASN A 224 -24.97 11.81 7.09
C ASN A 224 -23.70 12.60 6.70
N ILE A 225 -22.53 12.24 7.28
CA ILE A 225 -21.26 12.91 7.00
C ILE A 225 -20.53 12.19 5.88
N PRO A 226 -20.12 12.91 4.80
CA PRO A 226 -19.40 12.31 3.70
C PRO A 226 -17.98 11.84 4.10
N VAL A 227 -17.48 10.84 3.37
CA VAL A 227 -16.17 10.24 3.59
C VAL A 227 -15.25 10.48 2.39
N ALA A 228 -14.13 11.15 2.63
CA ALA A 228 -12.97 11.11 1.73
C ALA A 228 -11.88 10.21 2.32
N THR A 229 -11.05 9.63 1.47
CA THR A 229 -9.92 8.81 1.93
C THR A 229 -8.58 9.40 1.49
N THR A 230 -7.53 9.11 2.24
CA THR A 230 -6.17 9.31 1.73
C THR A 230 -5.86 8.26 0.66
N MET A 231 -4.81 8.46 -0.14
CA MET A 231 -4.35 7.47 -1.10
C MET A 231 -4.12 6.07 -0.47
N ALA A 232 -3.45 6.02 0.68
CA ALA A 232 -3.22 4.77 1.41
C ALA A 232 -4.49 4.24 2.12
N GLY A 233 -5.49 5.09 2.32
CA GLY A 233 -6.81 4.73 2.87
C GLY A 233 -7.84 4.39 1.80
N LYS A 234 -7.51 4.46 0.51
CA LYS A 234 -8.43 4.11 -0.59
C LYS A 234 -8.95 2.69 -0.41
N GLY A 235 -10.29 2.54 -0.43
CA GLY A 235 -10.95 1.29 -0.08
C GLY A 235 -11.35 1.18 1.40
N SER A 236 -11.13 2.18 2.26
CA SER A 236 -11.70 2.18 3.62
C SER A 236 -13.22 2.16 3.64
N ILE A 237 -13.84 2.62 2.58
CA ILE A 237 -15.27 2.53 2.27
C ILE A 237 -15.40 2.13 0.79
N ASP A 238 -16.49 1.45 0.40
CA ASP A 238 -16.82 1.27 -1.03
C ASP A 238 -17.03 2.64 -1.68
N GLU A 239 -16.23 2.98 -2.70
CA GLU A 239 -16.30 4.31 -3.31
C GLU A 239 -17.57 4.54 -4.15
N ARG A 240 -18.39 3.47 -4.36
CA ARG A 240 -19.74 3.56 -4.95
C ARG A 240 -20.81 3.92 -3.91
N HIS A 241 -20.47 3.92 -2.62
CA HIS A 241 -21.39 4.33 -1.54
C HIS A 241 -21.80 5.80 -1.74
N PRO A 242 -23.10 6.17 -1.56
CA PRO A 242 -23.59 7.54 -1.81
C PRO A 242 -22.84 8.64 -1.04
N LEU A 243 -22.41 8.36 0.18
CA LEU A 243 -21.64 9.29 1.02
C LEU A 243 -20.13 9.22 0.77
N SER A 244 -19.64 8.36 -0.12
CA SER A 244 -18.22 8.35 -0.47
C SER A 244 -17.89 9.43 -1.48
N LEU A 245 -16.89 10.23 -1.18
CA LEU A 245 -16.36 11.25 -2.09
C LEU A 245 -15.31 10.68 -3.04
N GLY A 246 -14.62 9.63 -2.63
CA GLY A 246 -13.43 9.07 -3.29
C GLY A 246 -12.16 9.37 -2.52
N SER A 247 -11.03 9.30 -3.22
CA SER A 247 -9.69 9.37 -2.60
C SER A 247 -8.91 10.60 -3.03
N SER A 248 -8.02 11.06 -2.16
CA SER A 248 -7.14 12.20 -2.40
C SER A 248 -5.66 11.85 -2.32
N SER A 249 -4.89 12.45 -3.23
CA SER A 249 -3.42 12.47 -3.22
C SER A 249 -2.95 13.82 -3.80
N THR A 250 -1.93 13.83 -4.64
CA THR A 250 -1.60 14.99 -5.51
C THR A 250 -2.72 15.29 -6.51
N VAL A 251 -3.57 14.32 -6.78
CA VAL A 251 -4.73 14.35 -7.67
C VAL A 251 -5.98 13.94 -6.92
N MET A 252 -7.15 14.36 -7.39
CA MET A 252 -8.44 14.00 -6.80
C MET A 252 -9.57 14.23 -7.81
N ASN A 253 -10.75 13.70 -7.51
CA ASN A 253 -11.96 14.01 -8.27
C ASN A 253 -12.64 15.32 -7.78
N GLY A 254 -13.70 15.76 -8.46
CA GLY A 254 -14.41 17.00 -8.14
C GLY A 254 -15.05 17.01 -6.76
N ALA A 255 -15.61 15.88 -6.30
CA ALA A 255 -16.27 15.81 -5.00
C ALA A 255 -15.26 15.93 -3.85
N VAL A 256 -14.12 15.24 -3.91
CA VAL A 256 -13.06 15.39 -2.91
C VAL A 256 -12.56 16.82 -2.86
N LEU A 257 -12.29 17.46 -4.00
CA LEU A 257 -11.83 18.85 -4.04
C LEU A 257 -12.86 19.81 -3.41
N HIS A 258 -14.13 19.64 -3.75
CA HIS A 258 -15.21 20.48 -3.22
C HIS A 258 -15.27 20.40 -1.69
N TYR A 259 -15.38 19.19 -1.14
CA TYR A 259 -15.52 19.00 0.31
C TYR A 259 -14.25 19.34 1.09
N MET A 260 -13.06 19.07 0.56
CA MET A 260 -11.81 19.50 1.19
C MET A 260 -11.73 21.04 1.30
N ARG A 261 -12.32 21.78 0.36
CA ARG A 261 -12.35 23.25 0.39
C ARG A 261 -13.46 23.82 1.28
N THR A 262 -14.65 23.24 1.22
CA THR A 262 -15.86 23.80 1.85
C THR A 262 -16.12 23.31 3.27
N SER A 263 -15.62 22.14 3.65
CA SER A 263 -15.79 21.63 5.01
C SER A 263 -15.23 22.59 6.06
N ASP A 264 -15.96 22.77 7.16
CA ASP A 264 -15.50 23.53 8.33
C ASP A 264 -14.74 22.65 9.33
N THR A 265 -15.08 21.38 9.39
CA THR A 265 -14.49 20.40 10.31
C THR A 265 -14.03 19.17 9.55
N ILE A 266 -12.80 18.72 9.82
CA ILE A 266 -12.22 17.49 9.27
C ILE A 266 -11.88 16.53 10.41
N VAL A 267 -12.54 15.37 10.42
CA VAL A 267 -12.25 14.27 11.34
C VAL A 267 -11.30 13.31 10.65
N ALA A 268 -10.04 13.43 10.94
CA ALA A 268 -8.96 12.65 10.35
C ALA A 268 -8.74 11.34 11.13
N ILE A 269 -9.11 10.19 10.53
CA ILE A 269 -9.18 8.91 11.23
C ILE A 269 -8.13 7.94 10.65
N GLY A 270 -7.22 7.45 11.49
CA GLY A 270 -6.21 6.46 11.09
C GLY A 270 -5.24 6.97 10.02
N THR A 271 -4.96 8.26 10.03
CA THR A 271 -3.97 8.90 9.16
C THR A 271 -2.95 9.65 10.02
N SER A 272 -1.70 9.70 9.59
CA SER A 272 -0.64 10.46 10.27
C SER A 272 -0.69 11.97 10.02
N LEU A 273 -1.59 12.44 9.18
CA LEU A 273 -1.69 13.86 8.76
C LEU A 273 -0.34 14.47 8.33
N THR A 274 0.51 13.67 7.70
CA THR A 274 1.83 14.10 7.23
C THR A 274 1.69 15.19 6.16
N LYS A 275 2.48 16.27 6.25
CA LYS A 275 2.68 17.22 5.14
C LYS A 275 3.78 16.71 4.23
N HIS A 276 3.42 16.23 3.05
CA HIS A 276 4.35 15.65 2.09
C HIS A 276 3.93 15.99 0.66
N GLY A 277 4.88 16.15 -0.25
CA GLY A 277 4.62 16.57 -1.63
C GLY A 277 3.71 15.63 -2.45
N MET A 278 3.52 14.39 -2.01
CA MET A 278 2.62 13.41 -2.64
C MET A 278 1.27 13.26 -1.92
N ILE A 279 0.95 14.12 -0.97
CA ILE A 279 -0.26 14.04 -0.15
C ILE A 279 -1.05 15.34 -0.26
N THR A 280 -2.37 15.24 -0.20
CA THR A 280 -3.26 16.40 -0.13
C THR A 280 -3.01 17.20 1.13
N THR A 281 -2.78 18.49 1.00
CA THR A 281 -2.71 19.42 2.13
C THR A 281 -4.12 19.83 2.56
N ILE A 282 -4.40 19.76 3.86
CA ILE A 282 -5.65 20.29 4.42
C ILE A 282 -5.58 21.83 4.37
N PRO A 283 -6.57 22.51 3.75
CA PRO A 283 -6.61 23.95 3.71
C PRO A 283 -6.64 24.58 5.12
N GLU A 284 -6.12 25.79 5.25
CA GLU A 284 -6.12 26.54 6.51
C GLU A 284 -7.54 26.89 6.98
N GLY A 285 -7.68 27.17 8.28
CA GLY A 285 -8.93 27.60 8.89
C GLY A 285 -9.92 26.47 9.20
N LYS A 286 -9.52 25.22 9.04
CA LYS A 286 -10.35 24.05 9.37
C LYS A 286 -10.24 23.69 10.85
N ASN A 287 -11.36 23.27 11.44
CA ASN A 287 -11.36 22.55 12.70
C ASN A 287 -10.90 21.13 12.45
N ILE A 288 -9.76 20.73 13.02
CA ILE A 288 -9.14 19.41 12.80
C ILE A 288 -9.30 18.57 14.07
N ILE A 289 -9.93 17.40 13.91
CA ILE A 289 -10.03 16.37 14.93
C ILE A 289 -9.15 15.21 14.47
N HIS A 290 -8.17 14.82 15.29
CA HIS A 290 -7.20 13.79 14.91
C HIS A 290 -7.40 12.49 15.69
N VAL A 291 -7.78 11.41 15.00
CA VAL A 291 -7.94 10.07 15.56
C VAL A 291 -6.78 9.18 15.09
N THR A 292 -5.90 8.79 16.00
CA THR A 292 -4.72 7.97 15.71
C THR A 292 -4.35 7.08 16.90
N ASN A 293 -3.67 5.95 16.64
CA ASN A 293 -3.13 5.08 17.68
C ASN A 293 -1.72 5.48 18.13
N ASP A 294 -1.10 6.46 17.46
CA ASP A 294 0.26 6.90 17.75
C ASP A 294 0.27 8.36 18.25
N PRO A 295 0.62 8.61 19.52
CA PRO A 295 0.66 9.96 20.06
C PRO A 295 1.68 10.85 19.36
N VAL A 296 2.72 10.30 18.71
CA VAL A 296 3.73 11.05 17.97
C VAL A 296 3.16 11.74 16.74
N ASP A 297 2.07 11.22 16.16
CA ASP A 297 1.40 11.86 15.02
C ASP A 297 0.61 13.11 15.42
N ILE A 298 0.16 13.20 16.69
CA ILE A 298 -0.70 14.30 17.16
C ILE A 298 0.11 15.60 17.28
N GLY A 299 -0.35 16.63 16.57
CA GLY A 299 0.30 17.94 16.58
C GLY A 299 1.60 18.02 15.78
N ASN A 300 2.02 16.96 15.08
CA ASN A 300 3.31 16.93 14.37
C ASN A 300 3.33 17.89 13.16
N TYR A 301 2.27 17.91 12.36
CA TYR A 301 2.20 18.74 11.14
C TYR A 301 1.02 19.70 11.10
N TYR A 302 -0.07 19.36 11.77
CA TYR A 302 -1.25 20.19 11.92
C TYR A 302 -1.57 20.33 13.39
N GLN A 303 -1.98 21.52 13.81
CA GLN A 303 -2.50 21.74 15.15
C GLN A 303 -3.95 21.22 15.19
N PRO A 304 -4.24 20.11 15.87
CA PRO A 304 -5.62 19.65 16.02
C PRO A 304 -6.35 20.50 17.07
N ASN A 305 -7.65 20.67 16.89
CA ASN A 305 -8.52 21.29 17.88
C ASN A 305 -8.94 20.29 18.96
N ASP A 306 -9.05 19.01 18.59
CA ASP A 306 -9.23 17.89 19.51
C ASP A 306 -8.53 16.63 18.96
N ALA A 307 -8.22 15.67 19.84
CA ALA A 307 -7.54 14.44 19.45
C ALA A 307 -8.06 13.24 20.25
N LEU A 308 -8.22 12.11 19.57
CA LEU A 308 -8.59 10.83 20.16
C LEU A 308 -7.46 9.82 19.92
N GLN A 309 -6.75 9.46 20.97
CA GLN A 309 -5.71 8.44 20.88
C GLN A 309 -6.30 7.07 21.12
N GLY A 310 -6.31 6.21 20.10
CA GLY A 310 -6.82 4.85 20.21
C GLY A 310 -6.82 4.09 18.89
N ASP A 311 -7.18 2.81 18.96
CA ASP A 311 -7.44 1.98 17.79
C ASP A 311 -8.66 2.51 17.03
N ALA A 312 -8.53 2.71 15.72
CA ALA A 312 -9.60 3.34 14.92
C ALA A 312 -10.94 2.62 15.04
N LYS A 313 -10.95 1.27 15.14
CA LYS A 313 -12.19 0.51 15.29
C LYS A 313 -12.88 0.76 16.63
N LEU A 314 -12.10 0.79 17.72
CA LEU A 314 -12.64 1.04 19.05
C LEU A 314 -13.13 2.48 19.18
N VAL A 315 -12.36 3.44 18.68
CA VAL A 315 -12.74 4.86 18.72
C VAL A 315 -13.98 5.14 17.87
N LEU A 316 -14.08 4.54 16.67
CA LEU A 316 -15.28 4.67 15.84
C LEU A 316 -16.52 4.11 16.53
N LYS A 317 -16.42 2.97 17.23
CA LYS A 317 -17.53 2.42 18.05
C LYS A 317 -17.96 3.40 19.13
N GLN A 318 -17.00 3.97 19.88
CA GLN A 318 -17.29 4.97 20.90
C GLN A 318 -17.98 6.22 20.29
N LEU A 319 -17.55 6.69 19.12
CA LEU A 319 -18.17 7.83 18.42
C LEU A 319 -19.58 7.50 17.94
N ILE A 320 -19.83 6.28 17.43
CA ILE A 320 -21.16 5.83 17.02
C ILE A 320 -22.11 5.85 18.20
N GLU A 321 -21.71 5.26 19.35
CA GLU A 321 -22.51 5.26 20.58
C GLU A 321 -22.80 6.69 21.05
N ALA A 322 -21.78 7.55 21.16
CA ALA A 322 -21.96 8.94 21.60
C ALA A 322 -22.82 9.76 20.64
N CYS A 323 -22.66 9.61 19.32
CA CYS A 323 -23.49 10.28 18.33
C CYS A 323 -24.95 9.76 18.37
N SER A 324 -25.16 8.45 18.51
CA SER A 324 -26.50 7.86 18.63
C SER A 324 -27.25 8.41 19.84
N ASP A 325 -26.60 8.49 20.99
CA ASP A 325 -27.19 9.07 22.21
C ASP A 325 -27.60 10.52 22.01
N LEU A 326 -26.73 11.33 21.39
CA LEU A 326 -27.02 12.74 21.11
C LEU A 326 -28.13 12.92 20.07
N LEU A 327 -28.22 12.06 19.07
CA LEU A 327 -29.25 12.09 18.01
C LEU A 327 -30.60 11.55 18.51
N SER A 328 -30.67 10.86 19.63
CA SER A 328 -31.95 10.42 20.24
C SER A 328 -32.88 11.60 20.59
N THR A 329 -32.32 12.80 20.74
CA THR A 329 -33.05 14.02 21.13
C THR A 329 -33.07 15.12 20.04
N ARG A 330 -32.51 14.83 18.86
CA ARG A 330 -32.46 15.77 17.73
C ARG A 330 -32.44 15.04 16.40
N GLU A 331 -32.80 15.70 15.31
CA GLU A 331 -32.71 15.17 13.96
C GLU A 331 -31.25 15.08 13.49
N ALA A 332 -30.96 14.07 12.66
CA ALA A 332 -29.69 13.97 11.96
C ALA A 332 -29.56 15.13 10.94
N PRO A 333 -28.32 15.55 10.60
CA PRO A 333 -28.09 16.51 9.52
C PRO A 333 -28.71 16.02 8.19
N GLU A 334 -29.04 16.95 7.29
CA GLU A 334 -29.51 16.61 5.95
C GLU A 334 -28.43 15.83 5.17
N SER A 335 -28.85 14.83 4.41
CA SER A 335 -27.92 14.00 3.63
C SER A 335 -27.38 14.77 2.42
N PRO A 336 -26.04 14.80 2.20
CA PRO A 336 -25.44 15.47 1.05
C PRO A 336 -25.39 14.59 -0.22
N GLU A 337 -26.05 13.43 -0.26
CA GLU A 337 -25.92 12.43 -1.34
C GLU A 337 -26.21 13.02 -2.73
N ASP A 338 -27.27 13.79 -2.89
CA ASP A 338 -27.63 14.41 -4.16
C ASP A 338 -26.56 15.39 -4.64
N GLN A 339 -26.04 16.23 -3.75
CA GLN A 339 -24.95 17.15 -4.06
C GLN A 339 -23.68 16.40 -4.47
N ILE A 340 -23.34 15.34 -3.75
CA ILE A 340 -22.16 14.50 -4.08
C ILE A 340 -22.31 13.91 -5.48
N ARG A 341 -23.49 13.36 -5.79
CA ARG A 341 -23.80 12.77 -7.08
C ARG A 341 -23.69 13.79 -8.21
N GLU A 342 -24.25 14.97 -8.04
CA GLU A 342 -24.19 16.05 -9.04
C GLU A 342 -22.75 16.49 -9.33
N ILE A 343 -21.94 16.73 -8.29
CA ILE A 343 -20.53 17.12 -8.44
C ILE A 343 -19.73 16.03 -9.15
N LYS A 344 -19.92 14.74 -8.77
CA LYS A 344 -19.24 13.62 -9.43
C LYS A 344 -19.64 13.52 -10.90
N LEU A 345 -20.90 13.71 -11.24
CA LEU A 345 -21.40 13.69 -12.62
C LEU A 345 -20.83 14.85 -13.46
N GLU A 346 -20.80 16.06 -12.93
CA GLU A 346 -20.22 17.22 -13.62
C GLU A 346 -18.73 17.01 -13.88
N TRP A 347 -17.99 16.57 -12.87
CA TRP A 347 -16.58 16.24 -13.01
C TRP A 347 -16.35 15.13 -14.06
N SER A 348 -17.10 14.04 -14.00
CA SER A 348 -16.99 12.93 -14.97
C SER A 348 -17.25 13.38 -16.40
N LYS A 349 -18.27 14.23 -16.63
CA LYS A 349 -18.55 14.82 -17.95
C LYS A 349 -17.38 15.65 -18.48
N SER A 350 -16.65 16.37 -17.62
CA SER A 350 -15.49 17.14 -18.06
C SER A 350 -14.35 16.28 -18.60
N TRP A 351 -14.31 14.98 -18.25
CA TRP A 351 -13.33 14.00 -18.69
C TRP A 351 -13.84 13.03 -19.77
N GLU A 352 -15.10 13.12 -20.14
CA GLU A 352 -15.76 12.19 -21.07
C GLU A 352 -14.99 12.04 -22.38
N LYS A 353 -14.50 13.14 -22.95
CA LYS A 353 -13.72 13.13 -24.18
C LYS A 353 -12.48 12.22 -24.09
N LYS A 354 -11.77 12.23 -22.96
CA LYS A 354 -10.58 11.39 -22.73
C LYS A 354 -10.92 9.95 -22.37
N LEU A 355 -11.98 9.76 -21.56
CA LEU A 355 -12.45 8.45 -21.13
C LEU A 355 -13.06 7.62 -22.27
N THR A 356 -13.52 8.27 -23.35
CA THR A 356 -14.14 7.62 -24.52
C THR A 356 -13.35 7.85 -25.81
N SER A 357 -12.12 8.37 -25.73
CA SER A 357 -11.28 8.69 -26.90
C SER A 357 -11.07 7.47 -27.79
N LYS A 358 -11.07 7.72 -29.09
CA LYS A 358 -10.74 6.75 -30.15
C LYS A 358 -9.38 7.02 -30.78
N GLU A 359 -8.61 7.92 -30.22
CA GLU A 359 -7.28 8.28 -30.70
C GLU A 359 -6.28 7.12 -30.57
N SER A 360 -5.34 7.04 -31.52
CA SER A 360 -4.18 6.16 -31.47
C SER A 360 -2.92 7.02 -31.69
N PRO A 361 -1.95 6.96 -30.79
CA PRO A 361 -1.87 6.23 -29.53
C PRO A 361 -3.01 6.58 -28.56
N MET A 362 -3.52 5.54 -27.83
CA MET A 362 -4.70 5.71 -26.99
C MET A 362 -4.42 6.54 -25.72
N THR A 363 -5.43 7.20 -25.18
CA THR A 363 -5.26 7.88 -23.90
C THR A 363 -5.21 6.85 -22.75
N PRO A 364 -4.38 7.04 -21.71
CA PRO A 364 -4.38 6.16 -20.53
C PRO A 364 -5.74 6.17 -19.82
N TYR A 365 -6.49 7.25 -19.92
CA TYR A 365 -7.84 7.36 -19.36
C TYR A 365 -8.86 6.45 -20.06
N ARG A 366 -8.73 6.23 -21.39
CA ARG A 366 -9.55 5.25 -22.11
C ARG A 366 -9.25 3.83 -21.60
N VAL A 367 -7.98 3.50 -21.36
CA VAL A 367 -7.58 2.19 -20.79
C VAL A 367 -8.23 1.98 -19.42
N ILE A 368 -8.15 2.97 -18.53
CA ILE A 368 -8.76 2.91 -17.18
C ILE A 368 -10.29 2.77 -17.27
N SER A 369 -10.93 3.53 -18.16
CA SER A 369 -12.39 3.47 -18.38
C SER A 369 -12.84 2.08 -18.82
N GLU A 370 -12.14 1.47 -19.79
CA GLU A 370 -12.49 0.13 -20.28
C GLU A 370 -12.18 -0.96 -19.26
N PHE A 371 -11.13 -0.81 -18.44
CA PHE A 371 -10.86 -1.69 -17.31
C PHE A 371 -12.01 -1.73 -16.30
N MET A 372 -12.53 -0.54 -15.92
CA MET A 372 -13.69 -0.44 -15.02
C MET A 372 -14.96 -1.09 -15.59
N LYS A 373 -15.16 -0.99 -16.91
CA LYS A 373 -16.29 -1.65 -17.60
C LYS A 373 -16.13 -3.17 -17.74
N ALA A 374 -14.88 -3.65 -17.80
CA ALA A 374 -14.56 -5.06 -17.98
C ALA A 374 -14.55 -5.87 -16.67
N THR A 375 -14.47 -5.20 -15.51
CA THR A 375 -14.22 -5.88 -14.23
C THR A 375 -15.16 -5.39 -13.12
N ASN A 376 -15.30 -6.21 -12.06
CA ASN A 376 -16.04 -5.84 -10.86
C ASN A 376 -15.05 -5.37 -9.76
N PRO A 377 -15.11 -4.12 -9.30
CA PRO A 377 -14.19 -3.62 -8.30
C PRO A 377 -14.22 -4.37 -6.96
N ALA A 378 -15.32 -5.03 -6.62
CA ALA A 378 -15.39 -5.87 -5.41
C ALA A 378 -14.59 -7.18 -5.52
N GLU A 379 -14.30 -7.65 -6.74
CA GLU A 379 -13.53 -8.86 -7.01
C GLU A 379 -12.05 -8.58 -7.29
N ASN A 380 -11.70 -7.31 -7.49
CA ASN A 380 -10.36 -6.90 -7.83
C ASN A 380 -9.53 -6.53 -6.59
N ILE A 381 -8.20 -6.64 -6.73
CA ILE A 381 -7.24 -5.84 -5.96
C ILE A 381 -6.44 -5.05 -6.98
N VAL A 382 -6.53 -3.74 -6.91
CA VAL A 382 -5.82 -2.85 -7.83
C VAL A 382 -4.70 -2.12 -7.09
N THR A 383 -3.55 -2.04 -7.71
CA THR A 383 -2.47 -1.15 -7.30
C THR A 383 -1.94 -0.38 -8.50
N HIS A 384 -1.04 0.52 -8.26
CA HIS A 384 -0.40 1.35 -9.27
C HIS A 384 1.11 1.35 -9.07
N ASP A 385 1.84 1.80 -10.06
CA ASP A 385 3.22 2.20 -9.88
C ASP A 385 3.35 3.72 -9.80
N SER A 386 4.50 4.22 -9.43
CA SER A 386 4.79 5.64 -9.30
C SER A 386 4.78 6.35 -10.65
N GLY A 387 4.65 7.65 -10.63
CA GLY A 387 4.58 8.49 -11.84
C GLY A 387 3.15 8.67 -12.35
N SER A 388 3.02 8.85 -13.66
CA SER A 388 1.73 9.12 -14.32
C SER A 388 0.66 8.08 -14.06
N PRO A 389 0.92 6.76 -14.06
CA PRO A 389 -0.12 5.75 -13.81
C PRO A 389 -0.85 5.94 -12.48
N ARG A 390 -0.14 6.28 -11.38
CA ARG A 390 -0.75 6.61 -10.09
C ARG A 390 -1.71 7.80 -10.21
N ASP A 391 -1.23 8.89 -10.79
CA ASP A 391 -1.98 10.13 -10.87
C ASP A 391 -3.16 10.03 -11.87
N GLN A 392 -3.07 9.09 -12.81
CA GLN A 392 -4.13 8.79 -13.78
C GLN A 392 -5.22 7.88 -13.19
N ILE A 393 -4.88 6.82 -12.46
CA ILE A 393 -5.88 5.86 -11.97
C ILE A 393 -6.60 6.32 -10.69
N MET A 394 -5.88 7.01 -9.81
CA MET A 394 -6.39 7.38 -8.47
C MET A 394 -7.75 8.10 -8.46
N PRO A 395 -8.01 9.15 -9.29
CA PRO A 395 -9.27 9.86 -9.27
C PRO A 395 -10.44 9.12 -9.93
N PHE A 396 -10.15 8.19 -10.84
CA PHE A 396 -11.16 7.59 -11.74
C PHE A 396 -11.58 6.19 -11.31
N TYR A 397 -10.66 5.37 -10.81
CA TYR A 397 -10.99 4.02 -10.39
C TYR A 397 -11.71 4.04 -9.04
N GLU A 398 -12.94 3.53 -9.01
CA GLU A 398 -13.74 3.36 -7.80
C GLU A 398 -13.43 1.99 -7.17
N SER A 399 -12.82 2.00 -5.98
CA SER A 399 -12.52 0.77 -5.24
C SER A 399 -13.79 0.18 -4.62
N GLY A 400 -13.87 -1.15 -4.58
CA GLY A 400 -15.03 -1.90 -4.09
C GLY A 400 -15.02 -2.17 -2.57
N GLY A 401 -14.30 -1.37 -1.77
CA GLY A 401 -14.23 -1.51 -0.33
C GLY A 401 -12.90 -2.07 0.18
N PRO A 402 -12.85 -2.54 1.44
CA PRO A 402 -11.59 -2.92 2.09
C PRO A 402 -10.85 -4.04 1.36
N GLY A 403 -9.53 -3.87 1.22
CA GLY A 403 -8.65 -4.84 0.58
C GLY A 403 -8.78 -4.93 -0.94
N THR A 404 -9.47 -3.99 -1.61
CA THR A 404 -9.61 -3.96 -3.08
C THR A 404 -8.69 -2.94 -3.77
N TYR A 405 -7.97 -2.14 -3.00
CA TYR A 405 -6.98 -1.21 -3.51
C TYR A 405 -5.76 -1.10 -2.60
N LEU A 406 -4.57 -1.11 -3.17
CA LEU A 406 -3.32 -0.86 -2.47
C LEU A 406 -2.75 0.49 -2.92
N GLY A 407 -3.10 1.54 -2.18
CA GLY A 407 -2.55 2.87 -2.39
C GLY A 407 -1.24 3.07 -1.65
N TRP A 408 -0.25 3.61 -2.34
CA TRP A 408 1.08 3.86 -1.80
C TRP A 408 1.75 5.05 -2.49
N GLY A 409 2.83 5.58 -1.93
CA GLY A 409 3.57 6.59 -2.67
C GLY A 409 4.22 7.70 -1.87
N LYS A 410 4.31 7.64 -0.56
CA LYS A 410 5.13 8.60 0.19
C LYS A 410 6.59 8.50 -0.23
N SER A 411 7.13 7.30 -0.41
CA SER A 411 8.46 7.06 -0.98
C SER A 411 8.44 6.75 -2.49
N HIS A 412 7.52 7.09 -3.22
CA HIS A 412 7.25 7.02 -4.66
C HIS A 412 8.35 6.40 -5.58
N GLY A 413 9.04 5.34 -5.14
CA GLY A 413 10.06 4.64 -5.93
C GLY A 413 9.44 3.84 -7.09
N LEU A 414 9.84 4.10 -8.34
CA LEU A 414 9.41 3.37 -9.53
C LEU A 414 9.70 1.86 -9.41
N GLY A 415 8.81 1.02 -9.94
CA GLY A 415 8.94 -0.44 -9.95
C GLY A 415 8.44 -1.15 -8.69
N THR A 416 7.89 -0.43 -7.71
CA THR A 416 7.37 -1.02 -6.47
C THR A 416 6.09 -1.82 -6.70
N GLY A 417 5.23 -1.38 -7.62
CA GLY A 417 3.91 -1.97 -7.87
C GLY A 417 3.94 -3.45 -8.23
N LEU A 418 4.96 -3.93 -8.95
CA LEU A 418 5.06 -5.34 -9.35
C LEU A 418 5.18 -6.28 -8.14
N GLY A 419 6.05 -5.95 -7.17
CA GLY A 419 6.19 -6.71 -5.93
C GLY A 419 4.90 -6.69 -5.10
N LEU A 420 4.30 -5.51 -4.93
CA LEU A 420 3.01 -5.36 -4.22
C LEU A 420 1.92 -6.23 -4.83
N ASN A 421 1.84 -6.28 -6.16
CA ASN A 421 0.86 -7.07 -6.90
C ASN A 421 1.00 -8.57 -6.60
N MET A 422 2.23 -9.10 -6.64
CA MET A 422 2.51 -10.48 -6.29
C MET A 422 2.15 -10.79 -4.82
N GLY A 423 2.54 -9.94 -3.89
CA GLY A 423 2.23 -10.10 -2.47
C GLY A 423 0.73 -10.09 -2.19
N ALA A 424 -0.01 -9.20 -2.85
CA ALA A 424 -1.46 -9.14 -2.76
C ALA A 424 -2.13 -10.41 -3.28
N LYS A 425 -1.64 -10.96 -4.41
CA LYS A 425 -2.17 -12.23 -4.97
C LYS A 425 -1.91 -13.42 -4.07
N ILE A 426 -0.75 -13.48 -3.42
CA ILE A 426 -0.44 -14.54 -2.44
C ILE A 426 -1.37 -14.43 -1.22
N ALA A 427 -1.69 -13.21 -0.77
CA ALA A 427 -2.57 -12.98 0.37
C ALA A 427 -4.06 -13.25 0.07
N SER A 428 -4.48 -13.01 -1.18
CA SER A 428 -5.87 -13.17 -1.66
C SER A 428 -5.90 -13.89 -3.01
N PRO A 429 -5.69 -15.21 -3.01
CA PRO A 429 -5.54 -16.00 -4.25
C PRO A 429 -6.81 -16.03 -5.11
N GLU A 430 -7.98 -15.78 -4.53
CA GLU A 430 -9.28 -15.74 -5.23
C GLU A 430 -9.52 -14.43 -5.99
N LYS A 431 -8.80 -13.35 -5.67
CA LYS A 431 -9.01 -12.04 -6.27
C LYS A 431 -8.30 -11.90 -7.62
N PHE A 432 -8.87 -11.06 -8.50
CA PHE A 432 -8.18 -10.59 -9.69
C PHE A 432 -7.27 -9.42 -9.32
N VAL A 433 -5.95 -9.63 -9.35
CA VAL A 433 -4.97 -8.66 -8.83
C VAL A 433 -4.26 -7.98 -9.98
N VAL A 434 -4.34 -6.66 -10.04
CA VAL A 434 -3.91 -5.83 -11.18
C VAL A 434 -3.02 -4.69 -10.74
N ASN A 435 -1.87 -4.53 -11.40
CA ASN A 435 -0.97 -3.39 -11.23
C ASN A 435 -0.93 -2.53 -12.50
N PHE A 436 -1.18 -1.23 -12.38
CA PHE A 436 -0.99 -0.26 -13.46
C PHE A 436 0.37 0.41 -13.31
N MET A 437 1.26 0.24 -14.27
CA MET A 437 2.59 0.82 -14.24
C MET A 437 3.00 1.41 -15.59
N GLY A 438 3.96 2.32 -15.59
CA GLY A 438 4.56 2.84 -16.80
C GLY A 438 5.69 1.94 -17.31
N ASP A 439 6.06 2.16 -18.56
CA ASP A 439 7.21 1.54 -19.22
C ASP A 439 8.53 1.74 -18.46
N ALA A 440 8.80 2.94 -17.97
CA ALA A 440 9.97 3.23 -17.13
C ALA A 440 10.00 2.39 -15.85
N ALA A 441 8.86 2.25 -15.19
CA ALA A 441 8.74 1.46 -13.95
C ALA A 441 8.93 -0.03 -14.22
N PHE A 442 8.35 -0.55 -15.32
CA PHE A 442 8.56 -1.94 -15.75
C PHE A 442 10.02 -2.17 -16.12
N GLY A 443 10.66 -1.22 -16.82
CA GLY A 443 12.08 -1.27 -17.15
C GLY A 443 13.00 -1.43 -15.94
N MET A 444 12.59 -0.95 -14.75
CA MET A 444 13.39 -1.06 -13.51
C MET A 444 13.28 -2.42 -12.83
N THR A 445 12.11 -3.06 -12.87
CA THR A 445 11.83 -4.27 -12.04
C THR A 445 11.14 -5.40 -12.81
N GLY A 446 10.82 -5.19 -14.08
CA GLY A 446 10.03 -6.09 -14.90
C GLY A 446 10.60 -7.50 -15.06
N LEU A 447 11.91 -7.71 -14.85
CA LEU A 447 12.50 -9.06 -14.85
C LEU A 447 11.92 -9.96 -13.75
N ASP A 448 11.39 -9.39 -12.67
CA ASP A 448 10.67 -10.15 -11.64
C ASP A 448 9.24 -10.58 -12.05
N PHE A 449 8.78 -10.20 -13.24
CA PHE A 449 7.61 -10.84 -13.84
C PHE A 449 7.82 -12.34 -14.03
N GLU A 450 9.06 -12.76 -14.30
CA GLU A 450 9.46 -14.18 -14.31
C GLU A 450 9.24 -14.85 -12.94
N THR A 451 9.47 -14.13 -11.85
CA THR A 451 9.18 -14.64 -10.50
C THR A 451 7.70 -14.99 -10.34
N ALA A 452 6.80 -14.13 -10.85
CA ALA A 452 5.37 -14.43 -10.85
C ALA A 452 5.04 -15.66 -11.72
N ALA A 453 5.57 -15.72 -12.95
CA ALA A 453 5.34 -16.83 -13.87
C ALA A 453 5.87 -18.17 -13.33
N ARG A 454 7.12 -18.20 -12.87
CA ARG A 454 7.77 -19.41 -12.31
C ARG A 454 7.13 -19.88 -11.00
N SER A 455 6.68 -18.95 -10.16
CA SER A 455 6.12 -19.30 -8.84
C SER A 455 4.61 -19.58 -8.87
N GLY A 456 3.97 -19.49 -10.05
CA GLY A 456 2.53 -19.71 -10.21
C GLY A 456 1.70 -18.65 -9.46
N ILE A 457 2.07 -17.37 -9.58
CA ILE A 457 1.37 -16.23 -8.98
C ILE A 457 0.65 -15.48 -10.11
N PRO A 458 -0.63 -15.79 -10.39
CA PRO A 458 -1.35 -15.29 -11.55
C PRO A 458 -1.85 -13.85 -11.32
N ILE A 459 -0.97 -12.90 -11.58
CA ILE A 459 -1.24 -11.45 -11.55
C ILE A 459 -1.46 -10.91 -12.96
N LEU A 460 -2.11 -9.75 -13.07
CA LEU A 460 -2.08 -8.92 -14.27
C LEU A 460 -1.19 -7.70 -14.05
N THR A 461 -0.23 -7.49 -14.94
CA THR A 461 0.55 -6.25 -15.05
C THR A 461 0.07 -5.49 -16.28
N VAL A 462 -0.40 -4.27 -16.10
CA VAL A 462 -0.79 -3.34 -17.16
C VAL A 462 0.33 -2.34 -17.34
N VAL A 463 1.00 -2.36 -18.50
CA VAL A 463 2.04 -1.40 -18.87
C VAL A 463 1.43 -0.34 -19.76
N LEU A 464 1.35 0.90 -19.29
CA LEU A 464 1.00 2.08 -20.08
C LEU A 464 2.29 2.59 -20.76
N ASN A 465 2.50 2.12 -21.99
CA ASN A 465 3.71 2.41 -22.75
C ASN A 465 3.52 3.65 -23.62
N ASN A 466 4.10 4.76 -23.22
CA ASN A 466 4.19 5.99 -24.02
C ASN A 466 5.61 6.26 -24.53
N SER A 467 6.53 5.34 -24.32
CA SER A 467 7.93 5.38 -24.75
C SER A 467 8.71 6.61 -24.25
N THR A 468 8.30 7.18 -23.10
CA THR A 468 8.97 8.36 -22.55
C THR A 468 8.80 8.49 -21.05
N MET A 469 9.73 9.20 -20.41
CA MET A 469 9.61 9.66 -19.02
C MET A 469 8.63 10.85 -18.94
N ALA A 470 7.35 10.60 -19.19
CA ALA A 470 6.32 11.61 -19.41
C ALA A 470 6.18 12.63 -18.27
N ILE A 471 6.33 12.20 -17.00
CA ILE A 471 6.23 13.11 -15.84
C ILE A 471 7.36 14.13 -15.78
N GLU A 472 8.48 13.87 -16.46
CA GLU A 472 9.67 14.72 -16.50
C GLU A 472 9.67 15.72 -17.67
N THR A 473 8.62 15.77 -18.48
CA THR A 473 8.55 16.60 -19.69
C THR A 473 8.87 18.07 -19.43
N SER A 474 8.32 18.65 -18.37
CA SER A 474 8.58 20.05 -18.01
C SER A 474 9.97 20.31 -17.42
N HIS A 475 10.62 19.27 -16.87
CA HIS A 475 11.92 19.39 -16.19
C HIS A 475 13.10 19.08 -17.09
N MET A 476 12.89 18.37 -18.19
CA MET A 476 13.94 17.88 -19.08
C MET A 476 13.80 18.40 -20.52
N ALA A 477 13.29 19.61 -20.73
CA ALA A 477 13.01 20.14 -22.05
C ALA A 477 14.32 20.29 -22.90
N SER A 478 15.29 21.03 -22.40
CA SER A 478 16.55 21.29 -23.16
C SER A 478 17.42 20.04 -23.32
N SER A 479 17.51 19.20 -22.29
CA SER A 479 18.29 17.96 -22.37
C SER A 479 17.65 16.96 -23.34
N HIS A 480 16.33 16.92 -23.40
CA HIS A 480 15.61 16.07 -24.35
C HIS A 480 15.74 16.57 -25.77
N GLU A 481 15.62 17.89 -26.00
CA GLU A 481 15.82 18.48 -27.32
C GLU A 481 17.22 18.17 -27.89
N LEU A 482 18.23 18.19 -27.03
CA LEU A 482 19.63 17.99 -27.46
C LEU A 482 20.05 16.51 -27.53
N TYR A 483 19.52 15.66 -26.66
CA TYR A 483 20.06 14.32 -26.43
C TYR A 483 19.00 13.23 -26.25
N ASN A 484 17.72 13.48 -26.49
CA ASN A 484 16.60 12.54 -26.34
C ASN A 484 16.55 11.88 -24.95
N THR A 485 16.85 12.64 -23.90
CA THR A 485 17.07 12.09 -22.55
C THR A 485 15.81 11.51 -21.88
N ARG A 486 14.61 11.73 -22.42
CA ARG A 486 13.36 11.17 -21.93
C ARG A 486 12.90 9.93 -22.69
N ASP A 487 13.49 9.63 -23.85
CA ASP A 487 13.06 8.52 -24.69
C ASP A 487 13.35 7.18 -24.01
N LEU A 488 12.39 6.29 -24.09
CA LEU A 488 12.47 4.91 -23.65
C LEU A 488 12.10 3.99 -24.80
N GLY A 489 12.63 2.78 -24.78
CA GLY A 489 12.32 1.75 -25.76
C GLY A 489 12.01 0.43 -25.08
N GLY A 490 11.36 -0.46 -25.82
CA GLY A 490 11.08 -1.81 -25.38
C GLY A 490 9.78 -2.35 -25.95
N ASP A 491 9.71 -3.67 -26.06
CA ASP A 491 8.50 -4.45 -26.32
C ASP A 491 8.23 -5.30 -25.08
N TYR A 492 7.36 -4.79 -24.22
CA TYR A 492 7.16 -5.36 -22.89
C TYR A 492 6.28 -6.61 -22.93
N ALA A 493 5.39 -6.71 -23.93
CA ALA A 493 4.59 -7.90 -24.15
C ALA A 493 5.48 -9.08 -24.58
N ASP A 494 6.41 -8.87 -25.51
CA ASP A 494 7.35 -9.91 -25.93
C ASP A 494 8.31 -10.29 -24.79
N MET A 495 8.76 -9.32 -23.99
CA MET A 495 9.55 -9.60 -22.79
C MET A 495 8.79 -10.50 -21.80
N ALA A 496 7.53 -10.22 -21.50
CA ALA A 496 6.72 -11.03 -20.60
C ALA A 496 6.50 -12.45 -21.14
N LYS A 497 6.30 -12.59 -22.44
CA LYS A 497 6.20 -13.89 -23.11
C LYS A 497 7.51 -14.68 -23.00
N ALA A 498 8.64 -14.03 -23.23
CA ALA A 498 9.97 -14.65 -23.08
C ALA A 498 10.25 -15.11 -21.61
N MET A 499 9.63 -14.46 -20.64
CA MET A 499 9.69 -14.82 -19.21
C MET A 499 8.66 -15.87 -18.80
N GLY A 500 7.89 -16.45 -19.73
CA GLY A 500 6.98 -17.56 -19.47
C GLY A 500 5.55 -17.15 -19.07
N GLY A 501 5.19 -15.87 -19.13
CA GLY A 501 3.84 -15.40 -18.91
C GLY A 501 2.98 -15.34 -20.18
N TRP A 502 1.70 -15.10 -19.99
CA TRP A 502 0.79 -14.69 -21.06
C TRP A 502 0.92 -13.18 -21.29
N SER A 503 0.89 -12.75 -22.54
CA SER A 503 0.97 -11.31 -22.81
C SER A 503 0.29 -10.93 -24.12
N GLU A 504 -0.11 -9.66 -24.20
CA GLU A 504 -0.71 -9.06 -25.38
C GLU A 504 -0.33 -7.59 -25.47
N ARG A 505 0.01 -7.11 -26.69
CA ARG A 505 0.20 -5.70 -27.00
C ARG A 505 -1.03 -5.17 -27.71
N VAL A 506 -1.56 -4.04 -27.23
CA VAL A 506 -2.80 -3.43 -27.70
C VAL A 506 -2.51 -1.99 -28.14
N ASP A 507 -2.76 -1.68 -29.40
CA ASP A 507 -2.61 -0.35 -30.00
C ASP A 507 -3.94 0.24 -30.54
N ASN A 508 -5.00 -0.57 -30.55
CA ASN A 508 -6.34 -0.19 -30.95
C ASN A 508 -7.28 0.01 -29.74
N PRO A 509 -7.81 1.22 -29.51
CA PRO A 509 -8.67 1.50 -28.36
C PRO A 509 -9.98 0.71 -28.32
N GLU A 510 -10.46 0.18 -29.43
CA GLU A 510 -11.67 -0.66 -29.49
C GLU A 510 -11.43 -2.09 -28.97
N GLU A 511 -10.18 -2.53 -28.84
CA GLU A 511 -9.80 -3.87 -28.35
C GLU A 511 -9.51 -3.94 -26.86
N ILE A 512 -9.42 -2.78 -26.16
CA ILE A 512 -9.01 -2.68 -24.76
C ILE A 512 -9.83 -3.59 -23.85
N LYS A 513 -11.17 -3.50 -23.94
CA LYS A 513 -12.08 -4.28 -23.09
C LYS A 513 -11.87 -5.78 -23.25
N ASP A 514 -11.80 -6.24 -24.49
CA ASP A 514 -11.65 -7.67 -24.80
C ASP A 514 -10.26 -8.18 -24.41
N ALA A 515 -9.21 -7.34 -24.51
CA ALA A 515 -7.88 -7.65 -24.01
C ALA A 515 -7.87 -7.87 -22.48
N PHE A 516 -8.57 -7.02 -21.71
CA PHE A 516 -8.74 -7.24 -20.27
C PHE A 516 -9.46 -8.55 -19.94
N LEU A 517 -10.49 -8.91 -20.70
CA LEU A 517 -11.20 -10.19 -20.51
C LEU A 517 -10.29 -11.38 -20.81
N ARG A 518 -9.48 -11.32 -21.87
CA ARG A 518 -8.50 -12.37 -22.20
C ARG A 518 -7.42 -12.49 -21.13
N ALA A 519 -6.89 -11.36 -20.64
CA ALA A 519 -5.90 -11.35 -19.58
C ALA A 519 -6.45 -11.90 -18.25
N LYS A 520 -7.70 -11.54 -17.90
CA LYS A 520 -8.39 -12.11 -16.74
C LYS A 520 -8.51 -13.63 -16.87
N GLN A 521 -8.95 -14.13 -18.02
CA GLN A 521 -9.03 -15.57 -18.29
C GLN A 521 -7.65 -16.26 -18.17
N ALA A 522 -6.57 -15.62 -18.64
CA ALA A 522 -5.21 -16.15 -18.49
C ALA A 522 -4.83 -16.27 -17.01
N THR A 523 -5.16 -15.27 -16.18
CA THR A 523 -4.89 -15.33 -14.73
C THR A 523 -5.75 -16.37 -14.01
N GLU A 524 -7.01 -16.55 -14.41
CA GLU A 524 -7.89 -17.61 -13.91
C GLU A 524 -7.36 -19.02 -14.26
N ASN A 525 -6.67 -19.14 -15.38
CA ASN A 525 -5.95 -20.36 -15.79
C ASN A 525 -4.59 -20.54 -15.09
N GLY A 526 -4.25 -19.68 -14.13
CA GLY A 526 -3.03 -19.77 -13.32
C GLY A 526 -1.79 -19.15 -13.95
N GLN A 527 -1.92 -18.36 -15.02
CA GLN A 527 -0.81 -17.69 -15.69
C GLN A 527 -0.61 -16.27 -15.19
N ALA A 528 0.63 -15.85 -14.97
CA ALA A 528 0.95 -14.43 -14.87
C ALA A 528 0.73 -13.76 -16.24
N ALA A 529 0.05 -12.63 -16.25
CA ALA A 529 -0.37 -11.93 -17.46
C ALA A 529 0.20 -10.51 -17.54
N LEU A 530 0.51 -10.04 -18.76
CA LEU A 530 0.87 -8.66 -19.03
C LEU A 530 0.09 -8.12 -20.22
N LEU A 531 -0.50 -6.95 -20.06
CA LEU A 531 -1.07 -6.15 -21.15
C LEU A 531 -0.20 -4.91 -21.36
N GLU A 532 0.30 -4.74 -22.56
CA GLU A 532 1.01 -3.55 -22.99
C GLU A 532 0.09 -2.68 -23.85
N PHE A 533 -0.34 -1.56 -23.30
CA PHE A 533 -1.14 -0.57 -24.04
C PHE A 533 -0.25 0.54 -24.58
N ILE A 534 -0.30 0.78 -25.89
CA ILE A 534 0.43 1.88 -26.54
C ILE A 534 -0.35 3.17 -26.33
N THR A 535 0.16 4.01 -25.41
CA THR A 535 -0.54 5.21 -24.97
C THR A 535 0.14 6.48 -25.43
N SER A 536 -0.63 7.57 -25.48
CA SER A 536 -0.10 8.91 -25.66
C SER A 536 0.63 9.39 -24.39
N GLU A 537 1.56 10.36 -24.59
CA GLU A 537 2.12 11.14 -23.50
C GLU A 537 1.03 12.10 -22.99
N GLU A 538 0.40 11.74 -21.86
CA GLU A 538 -0.71 12.52 -21.29
C GLU A 538 -0.20 13.42 -20.16
N GLN A 539 -0.48 14.73 -20.24
CA GLN A 539 -0.04 15.75 -19.28
C GLN A 539 -1.19 16.33 -18.45
N ASP A 540 -2.43 16.06 -18.81
CA ASP A 540 -3.57 16.53 -18.03
C ASP A 540 -3.87 15.55 -16.91
N PHE A 541 -3.95 16.06 -15.69
CA PHE A 541 -4.28 15.29 -14.49
C PHE A 541 -5.39 15.99 -13.69
N SER A 542 -6.30 15.21 -13.12
CA SER A 542 -7.44 15.73 -12.38
C SER A 542 -6.98 16.51 -11.13
N PHE A 543 -7.09 17.84 -11.19
CA PHE A 543 -6.78 18.77 -10.09
C PHE A 543 -5.38 18.60 -9.46
N ARG A 544 -4.39 18.18 -10.25
CA ARG A 544 -3.03 17.92 -9.77
C ARG A 544 -2.43 19.14 -9.08
N GLY A 545 -1.99 18.96 -7.84
CA GLY A 545 -1.27 19.98 -7.07
C GLY A 545 -2.11 21.16 -6.58
N ILE A 546 -3.44 21.14 -6.74
CA ILE A 546 -4.31 22.27 -6.39
C ILE A 546 -4.46 22.46 -4.87
N LEU A 547 -4.19 21.42 -4.08
CA LEU A 547 -4.15 21.41 -2.62
C LEU A 547 -2.77 20.93 -2.12
N ARG A 548 -1.70 21.59 -2.56
CA ARG A 548 -0.33 21.36 -2.11
C ARG A 548 0.12 22.38 -1.08
#